data_d5d1028c263083516fbe35c0e22f2d96
#
_entry.id   d5d1028c263083516fbe35c0e22f2d96
#
_cell.length_a   1.000
_cell.length_b   1.000
_cell.length_c   1.000
_cell.angle_alpha   90.00
_cell.angle_beta   90.00
_cell.angle_gamma   90.00
#
_symmetry.space_group_name_H-M   'P 1'
#
loop_
_entity.id
_entity.type
_entity.pdbx_description
1 polymer ?
#
loop_
_entity_poly.entity_id
_entity_poly.type
_entity_poly.pdbx_seq_one_letter_code
_entity_poly.pdbx_strand_id
1 'polypeptide(L)'
;SVPHGDHSHYYTTTPTLSSLSLAADHTGHVITDNGKSAAFADGTGTFAVYSPSDLTVNKRTASELKTQQVKLPAPHHGFAIPLPDGRYLVSVGDEKTRTGAAVVDAQGKTITENKECPGVHGEAIAKDGVITVGCTDGALIYRDGTFTKVNNPENPYSRSGNQAGSADSQYVLADYKTDKEAKLERPEKFAIIDTVAKKRTVYSLPQGVSYTFRSLGRGPQGEALLLTTDGKLRI
;
A
#
# COMPACT_ATOMS: atom_id res chain seq x y z
N SER A 1 10.97 -3.80 21.90
CA SER A 1 10.58 -4.37 23.19
C SER A 1 10.44 -5.88 23.08
N VAL A 2 10.64 -6.60 24.14
CA VAL A 2 10.43 -8.05 24.25
C VAL A 2 9.41 -8.26 25.35
N PRO A 3 8.22 -8.83 25.05
CA PRO A 3 7.22 -9.15 26.05
C PRO A 3 7.75 -10.18 27.08
N HIS A 4 7.41 -10.00 28.34
CA HIS A 4 7.77 -10.94 29.40
C HIS A 4 6.66 -10.92 30.49
N GLY A 5 5.77 -11.90 30.45
CA GLY A 5 4.63 -11.97 31.36
C GLY A 5 3.69 -10.78 31.21
N ASP A 6 3.53 -10.00 32.28
CA ASP A 6 2.66 -8.83 32.40
C ASP A 6 3.36 -7.51 32.01
N HIS A 7 4.63 -7.55 31.63
CA HIS A 7 5.44 -6.38 31.24
C HIS A 7 6.29 -6.63 30.01
N SER A 8 7.00 -5.60 29.54
CA SER A 8 7.94 -5.68 28.43
C SER A 8 9.30 -5.14 28.81
N HIS A 9 10.34 -5.80 28.33
CA HIS A 9 11.70 -5.28 28.39
C HIS A 9 11.98 -4.40 27.17
N TYR A 10 12.60 -3.24 27.38
CA TYR A 10 12.97 -2.31 26.34
C TYR A 10 14.49 -2.26 26.18
N TYR A 11 14.95 -2.39 24.97
CA TYR A 11 16.37 -2.36 24.62
C TYR A 11 16.63 -1.26 23.61
N THR A 12 17.69 -0.52 23.80
CA THR A 12 18.20 0.44 22.84
C THR A 12 19.41 -0.16 22.15
N THR A 13 19.40 -0.18 20.84
CA THR A 13 20.51 -0.67 20.01
C THR A 13 20.86 0.37 18.96
N THR A 14 22.11 0.38 18.53
CA THR A 14 22.51 1.16 17.35
C THR A 14 21.99 0.46 16.09
N PRO A 15 21.21 1.16 15.24
CA PRO A 15 20.77 0.62 13.96
C PRO A 15 21.98 0.25 13.09
N THR A 16 21.96 -0.96 12.51
CA THR A 16 22.99 -1.43 11.58
C THR A 16 22.34 -1.98 10.32
N LEU A 17 23.00 -1.78 9.18
CA LEU A 17 22.59 -2.41 7.93
C LEU A 17 23.15 -3.84 7.91
N SER A 18 22.26 -4.83 7.71
CA SER A 18 22.68 -6.22 7.55
C SER A 18 23.26 -6.46 6.15
N SER A 19 24.03 -7.55 5.99
CA SER A 19 24.49 -8.00 4.68
C SER A 19 23.44 -8.76 3.87
N LEU A 20 22.26 -9.01 4.47
CA LEU A 20 21.18 -9.70 3.79
C LEU A 20 20.50 -8.77 2.78
N SER A 21 20.46 -9.21 1.53
CA SER A 21 19.77 -8.52 0.45
C SER A 21 19.02 -9.50 -0.44
N LEU A 22 17.89 -9.07 -0.98
CA LEU A 22 17.17 -9.75 -2.06
C LEU A 22 17.43 -8.97 -3.34
N ALA A 23 18.02 -9.65 -4.33
CA ALA A 23 18.24 -9.05 -5.64
C ALA A 23 16.90 -8.89 -6.37
N ALA A 24 16.67 -7.70 -6.93
CA ALA A 24 15.51 -7.41 -7.76
C ALA A 24 15.91 -6.44 -8.86
N ASP A 25 15.32 -6.59 -10.04
CA ASP A 25 15.44 -5.64 -11.13
C ASP A 25 14.37 -4.54 -10.92
N HIS A 26 14.82 -3.32 -10.60
CA HIS A 26 13.98 -2.17 -10.24
C HIS A 26 13.00 -2.53 -9.10
N THR A 27 13.43 -2.34 -7.86
CA THR A 27 12.60 -2.62 -6.68
C THR A 27 11.39 -1.70 -6.63
N GLY A 28 10.21 -2.28 -6.60
CA GLY A 28 8.93 -1.60 -6.39
C GLY A 28 8.52 -1.58 -4.92
N HIS A 29 7.24 -1.85 -4.66
CA HIS A 29 6.69 -1.86 -3.31
C HIS A 29 7.12 -3.11 -2.53
N VAL A 30 7.35 -2.92 -1.22
CA VAL A 30 7.52 -4.01 -0.26
C VAL A 30 6.40 -3.90 0.78
N ILE A 31 5.50 -4.88 0.79
CA ILE A 31 4.32 -4.85 1.65
C ILE A 31 4.34 -6.05 2.58
N THR A 32 4.09 -5.78 3.86
CA THR A 32 4.00 -6.82 4.88
C THR A 32 2.59 -6.89 5.41
N ASP A 33 1.98 -8.06 5.30
CA ASP A 33 0.67 -8.36 5.87
C ASP A 33 0.56 -9.87 6.15
N ASN A 34 -0.31 -10.26 7.07
CA ASN A 34 -0.58 -11.67 7.41
C ASN A 34 0.71 -12.49 7.70
N GLY A 35 1.72 -11.87 8.34
CA GLY A 35 2.99 -12.53 8.68
C GLY A 35 3.89 -12.83 7.48
N LYS A 36 3.61 -12.29 6.32
CA LYS A 36 4.39 -12.39 5.09
C LYS A 36 4.77 -11.03 4.57
N SER A 37 5.92 -10.94 3.91
CA SER A 37 6.30 -9.78 3.10
C SER A 37 6.34 -10.19 1.63
N ALA A 38 5.87 -9.31 0.77
CA ALA A 38 6.00 -9.44 -0.67
C ALA A 38 6.80 -8.24 -1.21
N ALA A 39 7.93 -8.51 -1.84
CA ALA A 39 8.81 -7.51 -2.45
C ALA A 39 8.66 -7.58 -3.97
N PHE A 40 8.12 -6.52 -4.57
CA PHE A 40 7.83 -6.46 -6.00
C PHE A 40 9.05 -5.98 -6.78
N ALA A 41 9.34 -6.62 -7.91
CA ALA A 41 10.39 -6.26 -8.85
C ALA A 41 9.75 -5.76 -10.16
N ASP A 42 9.74 -4.45 -10.33
CA ASP A 42 9.07 -3.76 -11.43
C ASP A 42 9.58 -4.19 -12.80
N GLY A 43 10.91 -4.35 -12.94
CA GLY A 43 11.56 -4.68 -14.22
C GLY A 43 11.28 -6.10 -14.73
N THR A 44 10.80 -6.98 -13.85
CA THR A 44 10.47 -8.37 -14.24
C THR A 44 9.00 -8.72 -14.07
N GLY A 45 8.23 -7.92 -13.33
CA GLY A 45 6.86 -8.26 -12.94
C GLY A 45 6.79 -9.49 -12.04
N THR A 46 7.82 -9.70 -11.21
CA THR A 46 7.87 -10.78 -10.23
C THR A 46 7.80 -10.20 -8.83
N PHE A 47 7.37 -10.99 -7.86
CA PHE A 47 7.53 -10.62 -6.45
C PHE A 47 8.04 -11.79 -5.64
N ALA A 48 8.94 -11.47 -4.70
CA ALA A 48 9.49 -12.43 -3.75
C ALA A 48 8.68 -12.39 -2.45
N VAL A 49 8.22 -13.54 -2.00
CA VAL A 49 7.47 -13.69 -0.74
C VAL A 49 8.36 -14.35 0.30
N TYR A 50 8.41 -13.78 1.50
CA TYR A 50 9.20 -14.30 2.62
C TYR A 50 8.51 -13.97 3.96
N SER A 51 8.95 -14.64 5.02
CA SER A 51 8.54 -14.30 6.39
C SER A 51 9.46 -13.23 6.97
N PRO A 52 8.96 -12.08 7.47
CA PRO A 52 9.79 -11.08 8.15
C PRO A 52 10.55 -11.64 9.34
N SER A 53 10.00 -12.65 10.04
CA SER A 53 10.67 -13.35 11.13
C SER A 53 11.97 -14.06 10.69
N ASP A 54 12.09 -14.39 9.40
CA ASP A 54 13.31 -15.00 8.86
C ASP A 54 14.46 -13.98 8.68
N LEU A 55 14.15 -12.67 8.75
CA LEU A 55 15.12 -11.58 8.69
C LEU A 55 15.77 -11.28 10.06
N THR A 56 15.44 -12.03 11.10
CA THR A 56 15.96 -11.80 12.44
C THR A 56 17.49 -11.95 12.50
N VAL A 57 18.09 -11.16 13.37
CA VAL A 57 19.48 -10.71 13.54
C VAL A 57 20.57 -11.79 13.50
N ASN A 58 20.26 -13.07 13.50
CA ASN A 58 21.21 -14.16 13.63
C ASN A 58 21.67 -14.72 12.27
N LYS A 59 22.27 -13.86 11.41
CA LYS A 59 23.22 -14.29 10.38
C LYS A 59 22.66 -15.17 9.26
N ARG A 60 21.57 -14.74 8.61
CA ARG A 60 21.19 -15.44 7.39
C ARG A 60 21.82 -14.76 6.18
N THR A 61 22.45 -15.57 5.36
CA THR A 61 22.82 -15.16 4.00
C THR A 61 21.56 -15.14 3.14
N ALA A 62 21.55 -14.39 2.03
CA ALA A 62 20.41 -14.36 1.10
C ALA A 62 19.98 -15.76 0.63
N SER A 63 20.93 -16.72 0.55
CA SER A 63 20.67 -18.13 0.19
C SER A 63 19.90 -18.92 1.27
N GLU A 64 19.92 -18.47 2.51
CA GLU A 64 19.20 -19.12 3.61
C GLU A 64 17.77 -18.57 3.80
N LEU A 65 17.47 -17.42 3.19
CA LEU A 65 16.13 -16.87 3.20
C LEU A 65 15.23 -17.68 2.27
N LYS A 66 14.28 -18.38 2.84
CA LYS A 66 13.26 -19.11 2.07
C LYS A 66 12.34 -18.10 1.39
N THR A 67 12.51 -17.91 0.09
CA THR A 67 11.65 -17.06 -0.73
C THR A 67 10.84 -17.91 -1.69
N GLN A 68 9.57 -17.53 -1.85
CA GLN A 68 8.74 -17.99 -2.95
C GLN A 68 8.72 -16.88 -4.02
N GLN A 69 9.00 -17.25 -5.27
CA GLN A 69 8.89 -16.31 -6.39
C GLN A 69 7.54 -16.51 -7.08
N VAL A 70 6.83 -15.43 -7.31
CA VAL A 70 5.59 -15.41 -8.08
C VAL A 70 5.78 -14.47 -9.25
N LYS A 71 5.38 -14.90 -10.47
CA LYS A 71 5.51 -14.09 -11.68
C LYS A 71 4.14 -13.68 -12.20
N LEU A 72 4.01 -12.40 -12.53
CA LEU A 72 2.84 -11.83 -13.19
C LEU A 72 3.03 -11.81 -14.72
N PRO A 73 1.94 -11.64 -15.49
CA PRO A 73 1.98 -11.68 -16.95
C PRO A 73 2.91 -10.65 -17.60
N ALA A 74 3.06 -9.47 -17.00
CA ALA A 74 3.89 -8.39 -17.56
C ALA A 74 4.61 -7.58 -16.49
N PRO A 75 5.82 -7.04 -16.79
CA PRO A 75 6.51 -6.12 -15.91
C PRO A 75 5.78 -4.78 -15.85
N HIS A 76 5.74 -4.18 -14.68
CA HIS A 76 5.19 -2.84 -14.42
C HIS A 76 5.58 -2.37 -13.03
N HIS A 77 5.47 -1.07 -12.76
CA HIS A 77 5.58 -0.55 -11.40
C HIS A 77 4.37 -1.00 -10.58
N GLY A 78 4.59 -1.94 -9.66
CA GLY A 78 3.51 -2.68 -9.04
C GLY A 78 3.69 -2.99 -7.56
N PHE A 79 2.68 -3.65 -7.02
CA PHE A 79 2.63 -4.13 -5.64
C PHE A 79 2.02 -5.53 -5.57
N ALA A 80 2.33 -6.23 -4.47
CA ALA A 80 1.69 -7.48 -4.08
C ALA A 80 1.41 -7.46 -2.57
N ILE A 81 0.19 -7.79 -2.18
CA ILE A 81 -0.27 -7.83 -0.78
C ILE A 81 -0.60 -9.28 -0.43
N PRO A 82 0.08 -9.88 0.55
CA PRO A 82 -0.23 -11.23 1.01
C PRO A 82 -1.63 -11.29 1.65
N LEU A 83 -2.47 -12.23 1.21
CA LEU A 83 -3.78 -12.50 1.80
C LEU A 83 -3.70 -13.66 2.81
N PRO A 84 -4.67 -13.76 3.76
CA PRO A 84 -4.63 -14.77 4.83
C PRO A 84 -4.63 -16.22 4.31
N ASP A 85 -5.20 -16.46 3.13
CA ASP A 85 -5.38 -17.78 2.53
C ASP A 85 -4.24 -18.20 1.57
N GLY A 86 -3.13 -17.45 1.58
CA GLY A 86 -1.96 -17.73 0.75
C GLY A 86 -2.05 -17.24 -0.69
N ARG A 87 -3.09 -16.50 -1.02
CA ARG A 87 -3.21 -15.75 -2.28
C ARG A 87 -2.58 -14.36 -2.14
N TYR A 88 -2.57 -13.62 -3.23
CA TYR A 88 -2.01 -12.26 -3.26
C TYR A 88 -2.94 -11.32 -4.02
N LEU A 89 -3.19 -10.14 -3.46
CA LEU A 89 -3.77 -9.04 -4.22
C LEU A 89 -2.63 -8.27 -4.88
N VAL A 90 -2.70 -8.12 -6.20
CA VAL A 90 -1.63 -7.53 -7.01
C VAL A 90 -2.15 -6.43 -7.91
N SER A 91 -1.30 -5.48 -8.26
CA SER A 91 -1.57 -4.54 -9.34
C SER A 91 -1.59 -5.24 -10.69
N VAL A 92 -2.39 -4.73 -11.62
CA VAL A 92 -2.49 -5.20 -13.01
C VAL A 92 -2.02 -4.09 -13.94
N GLY A 93 -1.09 -4.43 -14.83
CA GLY A 93 -0.55 -3.47 -15.79
C GLY A 93 0.52 -4.08 -16.67
N ASP A 94 1.12 -3.21 -17.46
CA ASP A 94 2.30 -3.44 -18.28
C ASP A 94 3.25 -2.25 -18.19
N GLU A 95 4.32 -2.22 -18.99
CA GLU A 95 5.32 -1.15 -19.00
C GLU A 95 4.73 0.24 -19.31
N LYS A 96 3.59 0.31 -20.01
CA LYS A 96 2.97 1.56 -20.47
C LYS A 96 1.81 1.99 -19.58
N THR A 97 1.02 1.03 -19.12
CA THR A 97 -0.25 1.31 -18.45
C THR A 97 -0.46 0.41 -17.23
N ARG A 98 -1.08 0.97 -16.22
CA ARG A 98 -1.60 0.24 -15.06
C ARG A 98 -3.11 0.38 -15.06
N THR A 99 -3.83 -0.73 -14.98
CA THR A 99 -5.26 -0.76 -15.28
C THR A 99 -6.14 -1.19 -14.12
N GLY A 100 -5.59 -1.87 -13.12
CA GLY A 100 -6.43 -2.39 -12.05
C GLY A 100 -5.70 -3.24 -11.02
N ALA A 101 -6.47 -4.07 -10.35
CA ALA A 101 -5.96 -5.03 -9.39
C ALA A 101 -6.57 -6.42 -9.62
N ALA A 102 -5.83 -7.46 -9.23
CA ALA A 102 -6.27 -8.83 -9.32
C ALA A 102 -5.91 -9.60 -8.04
N VAL A 103 -6.62 -10.69 -7.79
CA VAL A 103 -6.20 -11.72 -6.85
C VAL A 103 -5.59 -12.85 -7.65
N VAL A 104 -4.38 -13.26 -7.27
CA VAL A 104 -3.67 -14.37 -7.88
C VAL A 104 -3.36 -15.45 -6.85
N ASP A 105 -3.22 -16.69 -7.31
CA ASP A 105 -2.75 -17.80 -6.48
C ASP A 105 -1.22 -17.78 -6.31
N ALA A 106 -0.70 -18.76 -5.59
CA ALA A 106 0.73 -18.91 -5.32
C ALA A 106 1.59 -19.18 -6.58
N GLN A 107 0.98 -19.49 -7.70
CA GLN A 107 1.60 -19.69 -9.00
C GLN A 107 1.47 -18.46 -9.93
N GLY A 108 0.79 -17.40 -9.47
CA GLY A 108 0.54 -16.17 -10.24
C GLY A 108 -0.65 -16.26 -11.18
N LYS A 109 -1.47 -17.33 -11.09
CA LYS A 109 -2.68 -17.46 -11.90
C LYS A 109 -3.78 -16.58 -11.33
N THR A 110 -4.39 -15.75 -12.19
CA THR A 110 -5.49 -14.87 -11.83
C THR A 110 -6.74 -15.67 -11.44
N ILE A 111 -7.30 -15.33 -10.28
CA ILE A 111 -8.54 -15.88 -9.74
C ILE A 111 -9.71 -14.92 -10.00
N THR A 112 -9.50 -13.64 -9.72
CA THR A 112 -10.45 -12.57 -10.00
C THR A 112 -9.69 -11.28 -10.28
N GLU A 113 -10.25 -10.38 -11.09
CA GLU A 113 -9.63 -9.10 -11.40
C GLU A 113 -10.67 -7.99 -11.59
N ASN A 114 -10.23 -6.75 -11.40
CA ASN A 114 -10.98 -5.56 -11.77
C ASN A 114 -10.04 -4.58 -12.47
N LYS A 115 -10.38 -4.21 -13.71
CA LYS A 115 -9.59 -3.29 -14.57
C LYS A 115 -10.12 -1.85 -14.57
N GLU A 116 -11.02 -1.51 -13.67
CA GLU A 116 -11.59 -0.17 -13.57
C GLU A 116 -10.78 0.75 -12.63
N CYS A 117 -9.45 0.61 -12.62
CA CYS A 117 -8.55 1.44 -11.81
C CYS A 117 -7.36 1.94 -12.63
N PRO A 118 -7.59 2.87 -13.55
CA PRO A 118 -6.53 3.41 -14.38
C PRO A 118 -5.45 4.04 -13.49
N GLY A 119 -4.19 3.81 -13.85
CA GLY A 119 -3.03 4.32 -13.15
C GLY A 119 -2.93 3.80 -11.71
N VAL A 120 -3.38 2.56 -11.44
CA VAL A 120 -3.37 1.97 -10.10
C VAL A 120 -2.02 2.17 -9.42
N HIS A 121 -2.07 2.67 -8.17
CA HIS A 121 -0.88 2.94 -7.35
C HIS A 121 -1.31 3.31 -5.93
N GLY A 122 -0.51 2.90 -4.96
CA GLY A 122 -0.80 3.12 -3.56
C GLY A 122 -1.88 2.17 -3.05
N GLU A 123 -1.57 1.53 -1.98
CA GLU A 123 -2.40 0.54 -1.31
C GLU A 123 -2.50 0.86 0.17
N ALA A 124 -3.58 0.43 0.79
CA ALA A 124 -3.73 0.48 2.23
C ALA A 124 -4.58 -0.69 2.72
N ILE A 125 -4.24 -1.18 3.91
CA ILE A 125 -4.98 -2.22 4.60
C ILE A 125 -5.73 -1.55 5.76
N ALA A 126 -7.04 -1.71 5.77
CA ALA A 126 -7.95 -1.20 6.78
C ALA A 126 -8.40 -2.31 7.71
N LYS A 127 -9.26 -1.95 8.67
CA LYS A 127 -9.89 -2.89 9.60
C LYS A 127 -10.50 -4.09 8.86
N ASP A 128 -10.45 -5.24 9.50
CA ASP A 128 -10.94 -6.54 8.99
C ASP A 128 -10.23 -7.01 7.71
N GLY A 129 -8.99 -6.54 7.45
CA GLY A 129 -8.20 -6.93 6.29
C GLY A 129 -8.74 -6.40 4.95
N VAL A 130 -9.59 -5.37 4.99
CA VAL A 130 -10.09 -4.72 3.78
C VAL A 130 -8.98 -3.93 3.13
N ILE A 131 -8.77 -4.14 1.83
CA ILE A 131 -7.71 -3.48 1.08
C ILE A 131 -8.31 -2.39 0.20
N THR A 132 -7.66 -1.24 0.16
CA THR A 132 -7.95 -0.19 -0.82
C THR A 132 -6.74 0.02 -1.72
N VAL A 133 -6.98 0.28 -3.00
CA VAL A 133 -5.95 0.67 -3.96
C VAL A 133 -6.36 1.93 -4.70
N GLY A 134 -5.41 2.84 -4.90
CA GLY A 134 -5.67 4.13 -5.53
C GLY A 134 -5.71 4.06 -7.05
N CYS A 135 -6.59 4.85 -7.64
CA CYS A 135 -6.74 5.03 -9.07
C CYS A 135 -6.56 6.51 -9.45
N THR A 136 -6.44 6.82 -10.75
CA THR A 136 -6.43 8.21 -11.21
C THR A 136 -7.79 8.90 -11.10
N ASP A 137 -8.87 8.14 -10.94
CA ASP A 137 -10.26 8.59 -10.92
C ASP A 137 -11.02 8.17 -9.66
N GLY A 138 -10.33 7.65 -8.65
CA GLY A 138 -10.95 7.17 -7.42
C GLY A 138 -10.12 6.12 -6.70
N ALA A 139 -10.78 5.06 -6.24
CA ALA A 139 -10.16 3.92 -5.60
C ALA A 139 -10.93 2.63 -5.88
N LEU A 140 -10.26 1.47 -5.75
CA LEU A 140 -10.93 0.18 -5.59
C LEU A 140 -10.86 -0.23 -4.12
N ILE A 141 -11.95 -0.82 -3.63
CA ILE A 141 -12.03 -1.50 -2.33
C ILE A 141 -12.13 -2.99 -2.61
N TYR A 142 -11.24 -3.77 -2.03
CA TYR A 142 -11.31 -5.24 -2.05
C TYR A 142 -11.71 -5.76 -0.69
N ARG A 143 -12.77 -6.55 -0.65
CA ARG A 143 -13.28 -7.24 0.54
C ARG A 143 -13.86 -8.59 0.14
N ASP A 144 -13.48 -9.66 0.82
CA ASP A 144 -14.07 -10.99 0.71
C ASP A 144 -14.21 -11.49 -0.76
N GLY A 145 -13.14 -11.32 -1.55
CA GLY A 145 -13.12 -11.76 -2.95
C GLY A 145 -13.77 -10.80 -3.94
N THR A 146 -14.31 -9.66 -3.48
CA THR A 146 -15.06 -8.72 -4.32
C THR A 146 -14.37 -7.36 -4.40
N PHE A 147 -14.25 -6.83 -5.63
CA PHE A 147 -13.83 -5.46 -5.88
C PHE A 147 -15.03 -4.53 -5.99
N THR A 148 -14.94 -3.36 -5.38
CA THR A 148 -15.92 -2.28 -5.51
C THR A 148 -15.19 -1.00 -5.91
N LYS A 149 -15.61 -0.38 -7.02
CA LYS A 149 -15.10 0.94 -7.44
C LYS A 149 -15.76 2.06 -6.66
N VAL A 150 -14.94 3.01 -6.22
CA VAL A 150 -15.37 4.26 -5.59
C VAL A 150 -14.84 5.41 -6.44
N ASN A 151 -15.74 6.05 -7.20
CA ASN A 151 -15.42 7.15 -8.10
C ASN A 151 -15.61 8.51 -7.44
N ASN A 152 -15.01 9.53 -8.05
CA ASN A 152 -15.45 10.92 -7.88
C ASN A 152 -15.96 11.44 -9.23
N PRO A 153 -17.29 11.40 -9.48
CA PRO A 153 -17.86 11.76 -10.78
C PRO A 153 -17.68 13.25 -11.13
N GLU A 154 -17.48 14.11 -10.13
CA GLU A 154 -17.31 15.55 -10.33
C GLU A 154 -15.91 15.92 -10.86
N ASN A 155 -14.95 15.04 -10.71
CA ASN A 155 -13.59 15.27 -11.18
C ASN A 155 -13.01 14.00 -11.78
N PRO A 156 -12.91 13.88 -13.12
CA PRO A 156 -12.42 12.68 -13.80
C PRO A 156 -10.95 12.38 -13.50
N TYR A 157 -10.14 13.39 -13.13
CA TYR A 157 -8.80 13.18 -12.58
C TYR A 157 -8.77 13.61 -11.12
N SER A 158 -8.91 12.64 -10.26
CA SER A 158 -8.90 12.81 -8.81
C SER A 158 -8.09 11.70 -8.16
N ARG A 159 -6.79 11.70 -8.47
CA ARG A 159 -5.87 10.63 -8.13
C ARG A 159 -5.72 10.46 -6.62
N SER A 160 -5.84 9.22 -6.17
CA SER A 160 -5.41 8.75 -4.85
C SER A 160 -4.23 7.79 -5.04
N GLY A 161 -3.04 8.35 -5.19
CA GLY A 161 -1.82 7.58 -5.47
C GLY A 161 -1.08 7.12 -4.22
N ASN A 162 -1.44 7.65 -3.03
CA ASN A 162 -0.86 7.27 -1.75
C ASN A 162 -1.96 7.18 -0.71
N GLN A 163 -1.89 6.15 0.13
CA GLN A 163 -2.91 5.87 1.12
C GLN A 163 -2.28 5.44 2.44
N ALA A 164 -2.98 5.67 3.53
CA ALA A 164 -2.61 5.19 4.86
C ALA A 164 -3.82 4.52 5.52
N GLY A 165 -3.69 3.22 5.80
CA GLY A 165 -4.68 2.40 6.48
C GLY A 165 -4.29 2.12 7.94
N SER A 166 -5.21 1.53 8.68
CA SER A 166 -5.00 1.02 10.04
C SER A 166 -5.90 -0.17 10.29
N ALA A 167 -5.41 -1.19 10.97
CA ALA A 167 -6.20 -2.35 11.39
C ALA A 167 -7.32 -1.99 12.38
N ASP A 168 -7.23 -0.81 13.01
CA ASP A 168 -8.22 -0.33 14.00
C ASP A 168 -9.31 0.54 13.39
N SER A 169 -9.22 0.85 12.07
CA SER A 169 -10.13 1.80 11.42
C SER A 169 -10.63 1.31 10.06
N GLN A 170 -11.95 1.43 9.83
CA GLN A 170 -12.55 1.24 8.51
C GLN A 170 -12.24 2.37 7.53
N TYR A 171 -11.76 3.50 8.02
CA TYR A 171 -11.46 4.67 7.21
C TYR A 171 -10.02 4.63 6.73
N VAL A 172 -9.78 4.92 5.47
CA VAL A 172 -8.46 5.05 4.87
C VAL A 172 -8.21 6.49 4.49
N LEU A 173 -7.10 7.05 4.97
CA LEU A 173 -6.62 8.37 4.55
C LEU A 173 -5.96 8.24 3.18
N ALA A 174 -6.34 9.07 2.23
CA ALA A 174 -5.81 9.07 0.88
C ALA A 174 -5.41 10.47 0.43
N ASP A 175 -4.39 10.59 -0.38
CA ASP A 175 -4.11 11.83 -1.08
C ASP A 175 -5.23 12.14 -2.10
N TYR A 176 -5.30 13.40 -2.52
CA TYR A 176 -6.28 13.85 -3.51
C TYR A 176 -5.60 14.85 -4.45
N LYS A 177 -5.19 14.37 -5.61
CA LYS A 177 -4.47 15.13 -6.61
C LYS A 177 -5.37 15.40 -7.81
N THR A 178 -5.43 16.65 -8.25
CA THR A 178 -6.29 17.09 -9.36
C THR A 178 -5.49 17.68 -10.52
N ASP A 179 -4.21 17.96 -10.32
CA ASP A 179 -3.31 18.42 -11.37
C ASP A 179 -2.42 17.27 -11.86
N LYS A 180 -2.67 16.82 -13.07
CA LYS A 180 -1.92 15.73 -13.72
C LYS A 180 -0.51 16.17 -14.13
N GLU A 181 -0.31 17.45 -14.39
CA GLU A 181 0.93 18.02 -14.93
C GLU A 181 1.81 18.66 -13.83
N ALA A 182 1.40 18.58 -12.58
CA ALA A 182 2.14 19.16 -11.46
C ALA A 182 3.54 18.56 -11.36
N LYS A 183 4.56 19.39 -11.56
CA LYS A 183 5.98 19.01 -11.36
C LYS A 183 6.31 18.77 -9.89
N LEU A 184 5.66 19.50 -8.99
CA LEU A 184 5.76 19.35 -7.55
C LEU A 184 4.35 19.20 -6.98
N GLU A 185 4.04 18.01 -6.54
CA GLU A 185 2.73 17.73 -5.96
C GLU A 185 2.60 18.37 -4.58
N ARG A 186 1.66 19.29 -4.47
CA ARG A 186 1.29 20.02 -3.24
C ARG A 186 -0.23 20.09 -3.13
N PRO A 187 -0.92 18.96 -2.94
CA PRO A 187 -2.37 18.95 -2.84
C PRO A 187 -2.84 19.74 -1.61
N GLU A 188 -3.92 20.50 -1.80
CA GLU A 188 -4.62 21.26 -0.75
C GLU A 188 -5.89 20.54 -0.28
N LYS A 189 -6.13 19.34 -0.81
CA LYS A 189 -7.25 18.47 -0.45
C LYS A 189 -6.75 17.07 -0.18
N PHE A 190 -7.44 16.37 0.69
CA PHE A 190 -7.25 14.96 0.95
C PHE A 190 -8.58 14.23 0.94
N ALA A 191 -8.56 12.92 0.89
CA ALA A 191 -9.76 12.11 0.91
C ALA A 191 -9.75 11.12 2.08
N ILE A 192 -10.95 10.82 2.56
CA ILE A 192 -11.22 9.69 3.46
C ILE A 192 -12.08 8.69 2.69
N ILE A 193 -11.63 7.46 2.61
CA ILE A 193 -12.36 6.34 2.03
C ILE A 193 -12.98 5.53 3.16
N ASP A 194 -14.31 5.51 3.24
CA ASP A 194 -15.05 4.61 4.13
C ASP A 194 -15.22 3.27 3.42
N THR A 195 -14.54 2.25 3.92
CA THR A 195 -14.55 0.91 3.31
C THR A 195 -15.85 0.15 3.56
N VAL A 196 -16.64 0.54 4.55
CA VAL A 196 -17.95 -0.04 4.88
C VAL A 196 -19.05 0.62 4.05
N ALA A 197 -19.12 1.95 4.10
CA ALA A 197 -20.09 2.72 3.30
C ALA A 197 -19.74 2.76 1.81
N LYS A 198 -18.55 2.28 1.42
CA LYS A 198 -18.04 2.31 0.04
C LYS A 198 -18.10 3.71 -0.56
N LYS A 199 -17.63 4.68 0.22
CA LYS A 199 -17.72 6.10 -0.11
C LYS A 199 -16.37 6.78 0.07
N ARG A 200 -16.04 7.70 -0.83
CA ARG A 200 -14.90 8.59 -0.75
C ARG A 200 -15.39 10.02 -0.49
N THR A 201 -14.94 10.62 0.61
CA THR A 201 -15.27 12.00 0.96
C THR A 201 -14.00 12.84 0.87
N VAL A 202 -14.09 14.00 0.23
CA VAL A 202 -12.97 14.92 0.02
C VAL A 202 -13.07 16.09 0.99
N TYR A 203 -11.94 16.43 1.60
CA TYR A 203 -11.79 17.53 2.56
C TYR A 203 -10.78 18.54 2.03
N SER A 204 -11.04 19.81 2.24
CA SER A 204 -10.12 20.90 1.90
C SER A 204 -9.30 21.30 3.14
N LEU A 205 -8.01 21.55 2.94
CA LEU A 205 -7.17 22.22 3.90
C LEU A 205 -7.45 23.74 3.91
N PRO A 206 -7.00 24.47 4.92
CA PRO A 206 -7.03 25.93 4.88
C PRO A 206 -6.33 26.48 3.64
N GLN A 207 -6.74 27.64 3.16
CA GLN A 207 -6.16 28.28 1.98
C GLN A 207 -4.63 28.40 2.08
N GLY A 208 -3.92 27.98 1.03
CA GLY A 208 -2.45 28.02 0.94
C GLY A 208 -1.73 26.95 1.77
N VAL A 209 -2.48 26.07 2.43
CA VAL A 209 -1.90 24.93 3.16
C VAL A 209 -1.98 23.69 2.29
N SER A 210 -0.86 23.00 2.15
CA SER A 210 -0.75 21.78 1.36
C SER A 210 0.03 20.69 2.11
N TYR A 211 0.26 19.56 1.48
CA TYR A 211 1.07 18.46 2.02
C TYR A 211 1.83 17.74 0.91
N THR A 212 2.64 16.75 1.26
CA THR A 212 3.29 15.85 0.31
C THR A 212 2.73 14.44 0.43
N PHE A 213 2.96 13.61 -0.56
CA PHE A 213 2.52 12.20 -0.53
C PHE A 213 3.12 11.40 0.64
N ARG A 214 4.24 11.82 1.21
CA ARG A 214 4.88 11.19 2.37
C ARG A 214 4.33 11.66 3.72
N SER A 215 3.38 12.58 3.70
CA SER A 215 2.87 13.25 4.91
C SER A 215 1.64 12.54 5.51
N LEU A 216 1.22 11.42 4.96
CA LEU A 216 0.09 10.64 5.44
C LEU A 216 0.56 9.61 6.47
N GLY A 217 -0.15 9.49 7.58
CA GLY A 217 0.13 8.51 8.62
C GLY A 217 -1.11 8.09 9.39
N ARG A 218 -0.93 7.16 10.32
CA ARG A 218 -1.99 6.70 11.22
C ARG A 218 -1.50 6.72 12.66
N GLY A 219 -2.39 7.11 13.54
CA GLY A 219 -2.18 7.03 14.98
C GLY A 219 -2.48 5.63 15.56
N PRO A 220 -2.13 5.39 16.82
CA PRO A 220 -2.24 4.07 17.44
C PRO A 220 -3.68 3.58 17.68
N GLN A 221 -4.68 4.47 17.59
CA GLN A 221 -6.10 4.13 17.67
C GLN A 221 -6.81 4.27 16.34
N GLY A 222 -6.03 4.32 15.24
CA GLY A 222 -6.55 4.43 13.89
C GLY A 222 -6.87 5.88 13.45
N GLU A 223 -6.37 6.90 14.15
CA GLU A 223 -6.50 8.29 13.74
C GLU A 223 -5.82 8.55 12.41
N ALA A 224 -6.43 9.35 11.55
CA ALA A 224 -5.81 9.85 10.33
C ALA A 224 -4.88 11.03 10.68
N LEU A 225 -3.60 10.92 10.32
CA LEU A 225 -2.58 11.92 10.59
C LEU A 225 -2.07 12.54 9.30
N LEU A 226 -2.07 13.86 9.23
CA LEU A 226 -1.59 14.61 8.06
C LEU A 226 -0.65 15.73 8.48
N LEU A 227 0.64 15.60 8.14
CA LEU A 227 1.62 16.66 8.33
C LEU A 227 1.53 17.65 7.16
N THR A 228 1.29 18.92 7.46
CA THR A 228 1.04 19.96 6.46
C THR A 228 2.16 20.98 6.39
N THR A 229 2.22 21.75 5.28
CA THR A 229 3.30 22.69 4.97
C THR A 229 3.41 23.88 5.94
N ASP A 230 2.38 24.14 6.73
CA ASP A 230 2.42 25.13 7.82
C ASP A 230 3.01 24.56 9.13
N GLY A 231 3.63 23.36 9.07
CA GLY A 231 4.29 22.72 10.20
C GLY A 231 3.35 22.10 11.22
N LYS A 232 2.07 21.95 10.91
CA LYS A 232 1.08 21.36 11.82
C LYS A 232 0.83 19.89 11.49
N LEU A 233 0.70 19.08 12.54
CA LEU A 233 0.10 17.75 12.46
C LEU A 233 -1.42 17.90 12.66
N ARG A 234 -2.19 17.50 11.67
CA ARG A 234 -3.66 17.43 11.72
C ARG A 234 -4.11 16.02 12.01
N ILE A 235 -5.11 15.91 12.86
CA ILE A 235 -5.70 14.65 13.30
C ILE A 235 -7.20 14.67 12.96
#